data_7a383846737c7b30b1b378e965d59c07
#
_entry.id   7a383846737c7b30b1b378e965d59c07
#
_cell.length_a   1.000
_cell.length_b   1.000
_cell.length_c   1.000
_cell.angle_alpha   90.00
_cell.angle_beta   90.00
_cell.angle_gamma   90.00
#
_symmetry.space_group_name_H-M   'P 1'
#
loop_
_entity.id
_entity.type
_entity.pdbx_description
1 polymer ?
#
loop_
_entity_poly.entity_id
_entity_poly.type
_entity_poly.pdbx_seq_one_letter_code
_entity_poly.pdbx_strand_id
1 'polypeptide(L)'
;MEAWAGAGGLLVNPYREIDMETRIFSKRDIEEAARVLKAGGLVAFPTETVYGLGGNGLSRDAARKIYAAKGRPSDNPLILHVSKIEEVNPLVESIPEKAKLLMESFWPGPLTLILKKSEIVPRESTGGLDTVALRCPDNALSLALIEKAGFPIAGPSANLSGSPSPTEASHVYHDLAGRIEGILDDGAVGIGVESTILDMSGDVPTLLRPGAITLEDLTEVLGEKPEVDPTLVGKKMEDGFIPKAPGMKYRHYAPKAEMILFCAVEEKGSEDKISKRIAEYLEEEGLKFLEEQIAILCAEETKHFYQEMAEKEGIILKVLGRRNEPLSMTHNLFRILRECDEEGIGLILSEGYSEEGIGFALMNRMKKAAGQKIILV
;
A
#
# COMPACT_ATOMS: atom_id res chain seq x y z
N MET A 1 -58.00 -29.62 -28.51
CA MET A 1 -57.58 -28.98 -27.24
C MET A 1 -56.15 -29.28 -27.10
N GLU A 2 -55.37 -28.34 -27.55
CA GLU A 2 -53.94 -28.50 -27.93
C GLU A 2 -53.01 -28.19 -26.80
N ALA A 3 -52.03 -29.07 -26.67
CA ALA A 3 -50.92 -28.95 -25.73
C ALA A 3 -49.86 -27.96 -26.26
N TRP A 4 -49.42 -27.00 -25.43
CA TRP A 4 -48.23 -26.19 -25.68
C TRP A 4 -47.06 -26.78 -24.89
N ALA A 5 -46.09 -27.34 -25.61
CA ALA A 5 -44.81 -27.74 -25.09
C ALA A 5 -43.91 -26.53 -25.04
N GLY A 6 -43.56 -26.08 -23.84
CA GLY A 6 -42.60 -25.00 -23.60
C GLY A 6 -41.15 -25.49 -23.79
N ALA A 7 -40.42 -24.85 -24.68
CA ALA A 7 -38.99 -25.05 -24.88
C ALA A 7 -38.19 -24.56 -23.66
N GLY A 8 -37.55 -25.48 -22.93
CA GLY A 8 -36.59 -25.19 -21.89
C GLY A 8 -35.29 -24.61 -22.48
N GLY A 9 -35.24 -23.31 -22.60
CA GLY A 9 -33.97 -22.62 -22.87
C GLY A 9 -33.07 -22.72 -21.63
N LEU A 10 -31.99 -23.46 -21.75
CA LEU A 10 -30.87 -23.41 -20.81
C LEU A 10 -30.37 -21.96 -20.73
N LEU A 11 -30.65 -21.30 -19.63
CA LEU A 11 -29.96 -20.06 -19.28
C LEU A 11 -28.47 -20.40 -19.07
N VAL A 12 -27.68 -20.22 -20.11
CA VAL A 12 -26.22 -20.27 -20.01
C VAL A 12 -25.83 -19.05 -19.17
N ASN A 13 -25.39 -19.30 -17.93
CA ASN A 13 -24.82 -18.28 -17.09
C ASN A 13 -23.54 -17.75 -17.79
N PRO A 14 -23.47 -16.47 -18.22
CA PRO A 14 -22.33 -15.94 -18.95
C PRO A 14 -21.10 -15.72 -18.07
N TYR A 15 -21.21 -15.95 -16.76
CA TYR A 15 -20.10 -15.90 -15.80
C TYR A 15 -19.69 -17.33 -15.40
N ARG A 16 -19.22 -18.14 -16.35
CA ARG A 16 -18.31 -19.22 -15.97
C ARG A 16 -17.06 -18.52 -15.41
N GLU A 17 -16.88 -18.58 -14.09
CA GLU A 17 -15.57 -18.40 -13.49
C GLU A 17 -14.62 -19.34 -14.24
N ILE A 18 -13.75 -18.76 -15.05
CA ILE A 18 -12.60 -19.48 -15.58
C ILE A 18 -11.80 -19.72 -14.31
N ASP A 19 -11.62 -20.98 -13.90
CA ASP A 19 -10.68 -21.39 -12.86
C ASP A 19 -9.28 -20.96 -13.33
N MET A 20 -8.93 -19.70 -13.08
CA MET A 20 -7.61 -19.16 -13.40
C MET A 20 -6.66 -19.68 -12.34
N GLU A 21 -5.74 -20.55 -12.73
CA GLU A 21 -4.65 -20.99 -11.86
C GLU A 21 -3.62 -19.85 -11.71
N THR A 22 -3.45 -19.35 -10.50
CA THR A 22 -2.38 -18.39 -10.20
C THR A 22 -1.08 -19.11 -9.90
N ARG A 23 -0.07 -18.91 -10.74
CA ARG A 23 1.24 -19.57 -10.62
C ARG A 23 2.21 -18.74 -9.78
N ILE A 24 3.02 -19.42 -8.97
CA ILE A 24 4.17 -18.78 -8.28
C ILE A 24 5.39 -18.96 -9.19
N PHE A 25 5.95 -17.83 -9.65
CA PHE A 25 7.17 -17.76 -10.43
C PHE A 25 8.38 -17.54 -9.53
N SER A 26 9.44 -18.28 -9.73
CA SER A 26 10.75 -18.05 -9.14
C SER A 26 11.59 -17.08 -10.01
N LYS A 27 12.77 -16.69 -9.53
CA LYS A 27 13.76 -15.92 -10.33
C LYS A 27 14.10 -16.55 -11.66
N ARG A 28 14.00 -17.90 -11.77
CA ARG A 28 14.30 -18.65 -13.02
C ARG A 28 13.18 -18.52 -14.05
N ASP A 29 11.98 -18.17 -13.60
CA ASP A 29 10.79 -18.13 -14.44
C ASP A 29 10.49 -16.71 -14.96
N ILE A 30 11.42 -15.77 -14.80
CA ILE A 30 11.24 -14.34 -15.15
C ILE A 30 10.86 -14.13 -16.61
N GLU A 31 11.37 -14.95 -17.54
CA GLU A 31 11.01 -14.91 -18.96
C GLU A 31 9.53 -15.30 -19.18
N GLU A 32 9.03 -16.24 -18.39
CA GLU A 32 7.64 -16.65 -18.45
C GLU A 32 6.72 -15.57 -17.85
N ALA A 33 7.09 -15.00 -16.70
CA ALA A 33 6.39 -13.87 -16.12
C ALA A 33 6.29 -12.68 -17.10
N ALA A 34 7.39 -12.35 -17.78
CA ALA A 34 7.41 -11.31 -18.82
C ALA A 34 6.52 -11.66 -20.02
N ARG A 35 6.47 -12.94 -20.44
CA ARG A 35 5.57 -13.40 -21.52
C ARG A 35 4.09 -13.24 -21.13
N VAL A 36 3.73 -13.52 -19.87
CA VAL A 36 2.37 -13.29 -19.36
C VAL A 36 2.01 -11.82 -19.48
N LEU A 37 2.87 -10.90 -19.04
CA LEU A 37 2.65 -9.46 -19.16
C LEU A 37 2.52 -9.01 -20.62
N LYS A 38 3.37 -9.54 -21.53
CA LYS A 38 3.29 -9.26 -22.98
C LYS A 38 2.00 -9.75 -23.63
N ALA A 39 1.46 -10.85 -23.13
CA ALA A 39 0.16 -11.38 -23.55
C ALA A 39 -1.04 -10.63 -22.97
N GLY A 40 -0.80 -9.58 -22.16
CA GLY A 40 -1.85 -8.77 -21.53
C GLY A 40 -2.43 -9.40 -20.25
N GLY A 41 -1.74 -10.36 -19.66
CA GLY A 41 -2.03 -10.92 -18.33
C GLY A 41 -1.47 -10.05 -17.21
N LEU A 42 -1.75 -10.44 -15.96
CA LEU A 42 -1.32 -9.76 -14.74
C LEU A 42 -0.33 -10.62 -13.95
N VAL A 43 0.77 -10.02 -13.51
CA VAL A 43 1.76 -10.68 -12.65
C VAL A 43 2.07 -9.77 -11.48
N ALA A 44 1.87 -10.26 -10.26
CA ALA A 44 2.37 -9.55 -9.08
C ALA A 44 3.89 -9.67 -9.02
N PHE A 45 4.56 -8.59 -8.61
CA PHE A 45 6.01 -8.50 -8.59
C PHE A 45 6.52 -7.87 -7.29
N PRO A 46 7.69 -8.31 -6.79
CA PRO A 46 8.28 -7.79 -5.57
C PRO A 46 8.81 -6.37 -5.80
N THR A 47 8.86 -5.56 -4.74
CA THR A 47 9.69 -4.35 -4.69
C THR A 47 10.33 -4.26 -3.32
N GLU A 48 11.22 -3.28 -3.09
CA GLU A 48 11.80 -3.01 -1.77
C GLU A 48 10.75 -2.53 -0.75
N THR A 49 9.61 -2.02 -1.24
CA THR A 49 8.52 -1.44 -0.41
C THR A 49 7.41 -2.43 -0.10
N VAL A 50 6.64 -2.82 -1.09
CA VAL A 50 5.54 -3.79 -1.04
C VAL A 50 5.42 -4.51 -2.38
N TYR A 51 4.74 -5.64 -2.46
CA TYR A 51 4.44 -6.27 -3.75
C TYR A 51 3.48 -5.42 -4.57
N GLY A 52 3.80 -5.24 -5.86
CA GLY A 52 2.98 -4.54 -6.85
C GLY A 52 2.18 -5.50 -7.74
N LEU A 53 0.96 -5.15 -8.14
CA LEU A 53 0.20 -5.89 -9.15
C LEU A 53 0.50 -5.35 -10.53
N GLY A 54 1.25 -6.11 -11.33
CA GLY A 54 1.80 -5.73 -12.60
C GLY A 54 0.88 -5.98 -13.80
N GLY A 55 0.79 -4.99 -14.68
CA GLY A 55 0.24 -5.10 -16.02
C GLY A 55 0.90 -4.08 -16.95
N ASN A 56 0.69 -4.20 -18.27
CA ASN A 56 1.25 -3.24 -19.22
C ASN A 56 0.69 -1.82 -18.97
N GLY A 57 1.53 -0.89 -18.51
CA GLY A 57 1.16 0.48 -18.15
C GLY A 57 0.64 1.32 -19.30
N LEU A 58 0.95 0.93 -20.54
CA LEU A 58 0.50 1.59 -21.77
C LEU A 58 -0.76 0.93 -22.39
N SER A 59 -1.32 -0.09 -21.71
CA SER A 59 -2.52 -0.79 -22.18
C SER A 59 -3.74 -0.40 -21.34
N ARG A 60 -4.77 0.14 -22.01
CA ARG A 60 -6.08 0.44 -21.39
C ARG A 60 -6.72 -0.81 -20.79
N ASP A 61 -6.60 -1.95 -21.48
CA ASP A 61 -7.20 -3.20 -21.04
C ASP A 61 -6.46 -3.79 -19.84
N ALA A 62 -5.12 -3.70 -19.78
CA ALA A 62 -4.35 -4.11 -18.61
C ALA A 62 -4.71 -3.26 -17.38
N ALA A 63 -4.86 -1.93 -17.54
CA ALA A 63 -5.31 -1.06 -16.46
C ALA A 63 -6.69 -1.48 -15.92
N ARG A 64 -7.65 -1.75 -16.81
CA ARG A 64 -9.00 -2.24 -16.42
C ARG A 64 -8.95 -3.57 -15.69
N LYS A 65 -8.10 -4.52 -16.14
CA LYS A 65 -7.88 -5.80 -15.46
C LYS A 65 -7.32 -5.61 -14.06
N ILE A 66 -6.35 -4.71 -13.87
CA ILE A 66 -5.79 -4.37 -12.55
C ILE A 66 -6.88 -3.87 -11.61
N TYR A 67 -7.71 -2.91 -12.05
CA TYR A 67 -8.82 -2.41 -11.23
C TYR A 67 -9.82 -3.51 -10.89
N ALA A 68 -10.17 -4.35 -11.86
CA ALA A 68 -11.11 -5.45 -11.66
C ALA A 68 -10.58 -6.51 -10.69
N ALA A 69 -9.32 -6.96 -10.86
CA ALA A 69 -8.70 -7.97 -9.99
C ALA A 69 -8.67 -7.53 -8.51
N LYS A 70 -8.42 -6.24 -8.27
CA LYS A 70 -8.34 -5.66 -6.93
C LYS A 70 -9.70 -5.23 -6.35
N GLY A 71 -10.74 -5.10 -7.15
CA GLY A 71 -11.96 -4.38 -6.74
C GLY A 71 -11.68 -2.89 -6.44
N ARG A 72 -10.73 -2.28 -7.18
CA ARG A 72 -10.26 -0.90 -6.95
C ARG A 72 -11.08 0.09 -7.77
N PRO A 73 -11.47 1.25 -7.21
CA PRO A 73 -12.08 2.33 -7.99
C PRO A 73 -11.14 2.85 -9.09
N SER A 74 -11.67 3.04 -10.30
CA SER A 74 -10.89 3.41 -11.48
C SER A 74 -10.42 4.87 -11.51
N ASP A 75 -10.93 5.73 -10.62
CA ASP A 75 -10.48 7.11 -10.40
C ASP A 75 -9.23 7.22 -9.52
N ASN A 76 -8.71 6.09 -9.04
CA ASN A 76 -7.54 6.04 -8.18
C ASN A 76 -6.30 5.64 -9.01
N PRO A 77 -5.40 6.57 -9.39
CA PRO A 77 -4.36 6.35 -10.39
C PRO A 77 -3.40 5.22 -10.05
N LEU A 78 -2.75 4.66 -11.08
CA LEU A 78 -1.72 3.65 -10.97
C LEU A 78 -0.33 4.31 -11.00
N ILE A 79 0.68 3.64 -10.43
CA ILE A 79 2.08 4.02 -10.56
C ILE A 79 2.69 3.19 -11.69
N LEU A 80 3.34 3.83 -12.65
CA LEU A 80 4.09 3.17 -13.71
C LEU A 80 5.54 2.96 -13.25
N HIS A 81 5.99 1.71 -13.26
CA HIS A 81 7.35 1.34 -12.90
C HIS A 81 8.21 1.22 -14.15
N VAL A 82 9.38 1.85 -14.11
CA VAL A 82 10.41 1.84 -15.15
C VAL A 82 11.67 1.14 -14.62
N SER A 83 12.52 0.63 -15.51
CA SER A 83 13.77 -0.02 -15.13
C SER A 83 14.95 0.97 -15.06
N LYS A 84 14.82 2.13 -15.68
CA LYS A 84 15.85 3.19 -15.72
C LYS A 84 15.24 4.55 -16.04
N ILE A 85 15.98 5.62 -15.73
CA ILE A 85 15.52 7.02 -15.85
C ILE A 85 15.17 7.38 -17.29
N GLU A 86 15.93 6.89 -18.27
CA GLU A 86 15.74 7.20 -19.70
C GLU A 86 14.36 6.78 -20.21
N GLU A 87 13.75 5.76 -19.63
CA GLU A 87 12.42 5.26 -19.99
C GLU A 87 11.29 6.23 -19.59
N VAL A 88 11.58 7.24 -18.76
CA VAL A 88 10.62 8.27 -18.36
C VAL A 88 10.32 9.24 -19.52
N ASN A 89 11.32 9.57 -20.37
CA ASN A 89 11.19 10.59 -21.41
C ASN A 89 9.95 10.44 -22.32
N PRO A 90 9.60 9.26 -22.85
CA PRO A 90 8.42 9.13 -23.70
C PRO A 90 7.10 9.18 -22.90
N LEU A 91 7.11 9.03 -21.57
CA LEU A 91 5.92 8.93 -20.73
C LEU A 91 5.41 10.29 -20.25
N VAL A 92 6.22 11.34 -20.34
CA VAL A 92 5.93 12.68 -19.82
C VAL A 92 6.09 13.75 -20.88
N GLU A 93 5.45 14.91 -20.68
CA GLU A 93 5.62 16.08 -21.55
C GLU A 93 7.04 16.68 -21.43
N SER A 94 7.54 16.73 -20.19
CA SER A 94 8.88 17.20 -19.87
C SER A 94 9.30 16.72 -18.47
N ILE A 95 10.61 16.69 -18.22
CA ILE A 95 11.17 16.39 -16.90
C ILE A 95 11.75 17.70 -16.35
N PRO A 96 11.17 18.32 -15.30
CA PRO A 96 11.75 19.47 -14.63
C PRO A 96 13.12 19.13 -14.02
N GLU A 97 14.03 20.09 -13.99
CA GLU A 97 15.39 19.88 -13.44
C GLU A 97 15.38 19.35 -12.00
N LYS A 98 14.48 19.85 -11.15
CA LYS A 98 14.30 19.35 -9.78
C LYS A 98 13.84 17.88 -9.76
N ALA A 99 12.96 17.47 -10.68
CA ALA A 99 12.53 16.09 -10.78
C ALA A 99 13.67 15.17 -11.24
N LYS A 100 14.50 15.65 -12.19
CA LYS A 100 15.69 14.92 -12.64
C LYS A 100 16.69 14.73 -11.49
N LEU A 101 16.96 15.79 -10.71
CA LEU A 101 17.82 15.72 -9.55
C LEU A 101 17.34 14.69 -8.51
N LEU A 102 16.03 14.63 -8.25
CA LEU A 102 15.43 13.63 -7.36
C LEU A 102 15.54 12.21 -7.90
N MET A 103 15.34 12.00 -9.22
CA MET A 103 15.55 10.70 -9.86
C MET A 103 17.01 10.25 -9.73
N GLU A 104 17.96 11.12 -10.02
CA GLU A 104 19.39 10.81 -9.91
C GLU A 104 19.84 10.50 -8.46
N SER A 105 19.17 11.10 -7.46
CA SER A 105 19.49 10.90 -6.05
C SER A 105 18.84 9.66 -5.44
N PHE A 106 17.60 9.30 -5.87
CA PHE A 106 16.78 8.32 -5.17
C PHE A 106 16.30 7.16 -6.04
N TRP A 107 16.68 7.07 -7.31
CA TRP A 107 16.35 5.94 -8.18
C TRP A 107 17.58 5.14 -8.60
N PRO A 108 17.51 3.82 -8.55
CA PRO A 108 16.40 2.98 -8.09
C PRO A 108 16.09 3.20 -6.61
N GLY A 109 14.77 3.25 -6.24
CA GLY A 109 14.43 3.45 -4.83
C GLY A 109 12.95 3.76 -4.56
N PRO A 110 12.62 4.03 -3.28
CA PRO A 110 11.25 4.14 -2.79
C PRO A 110 10.66 5.56 -2.97
N LEU A 111 10.98 6.25 -4.08
CA LEU A 111 10.42 7.54 -4.46
C LEU A 111 9.56 7.40 -5.71
N THR A 112 8.34 7.91 -5.65
CA THR A 112 7.43 8.08 -6.79
C THR A 112 7.28 9.56 -7.10
N LEU A 113 7.48 9.94 -8.35
CA LEU A 113 7.28 11.31 -8.83
C LEU A 113 6.06 11.39 -9.72
N ILE A 114 5.24 12.42 -9.53
CA ILE A 114 4.11 12.72 -10.40
C ILE A 114 4.51 13.86 -11.35
N LEU A 115 4.36 13.61 -12.64
CA LEU A 115 4.69 14.54 -13.72
C LEU A 115 3.52 14.66 -14.70
N LYS A 116 3.52 15.70 -15.55
CA LYS A 116 2.55 15.82 -16.63
C LYS A 116 2.78 14.70 -17.65
N LYS A 117 1.72 13.93 -17.92
CA LYS A 117 1.81 12.77 -18.80
C LYS A 117 1.89 13.15 -20.27
N SER A 118 2.58 12.36 -21.06
CA SER A 118 2.49 12.42 -22.52
C SER A 118 1.21 11.71 -23.04
N GLU A 119 0.90 11.86 -24.31
CA GLU A 119 -0.28 11.27 -24.93
C GLU A 119 -0.25 9.74 -25.01
N ILE A 120 0.93 9.12 -25.00
CA ILE A 120 1.06 7.65 -25.05
C ILE A 120 0.55 6.96 -23.79
N VAL A 121 0.52 7.67 -22.64
CA VAL A 121 0.02 7.12 -21.38
C VAL A 121 -1.50 7.20 -21.38
N PRO A 122 -2.21 6.06 -21.31
CA PRO A 122 -3.66 6.03 -21.35
C PRO A 122 -4.28 6.63 -20.08
N ARG A 123 -5.43 7.29 -20.23
CA ARG A 123 -6.18 7.87 -19.10
C ARG A 123 -6.61 6.83 -18.07
N GLU A 124 -6.85 5.60 -18.50
CA GLU A 124 -7.17 4.48 -17.61
C GLU A 124 -6.05 4.21 -16.62
N SER A 125 -4.78 4.33 -17.02
CA SER A 125 -3.62 4.14 -16.11
C SER A 125 -3.46 5.30 -15.14
N THR A 126 -3.96 6.50 -15.45
CA THR A 126 -3.82 7.70 -14.64
C THR A 126 -5.09 8.07 -13.85
N GLY A 127 -6.12 7.19 -13.83
CA GLY A 127 -7.39 7.51 -13.17
C GLY A 127 -8.12 8.71 -13.81
N GLY A 128 -7.87 8.99 -15.11
CA GLY A 128 -8.44 10.12 -15.82
C GLY A 128 -7.65 11.43 -15.73
N LEU A 129 -6.55 11.47 -14.96
CA LEU A 129 -5.72 12.66 -14.77
C LEU A 129 -4.81 12.93 -15.97
N ASP A 130 -4.37 14.19 -16.11
CA ASP A 130 -3.36 14.63 -17.07
C ASP A 130 -1.91 14.54 -16.49
N THR A 131 -1.76 13.79 -15.41
CA THR A 131 -0.49 13.48 -14.75
C THR A 131 -0.28 11.98 -14.68
N VAL A 132 0.98 11.55 -14.56
CA VAL A 132 1.40 10.16 -14.39
C VAL A 132 2.34 10.04 -13.20
N ALA A 133 2.13 9.02 -12.38
CA ALA A 133 3.02 8.66 -11.29
C ALA A 133 4.05 7.64 -11.79
N LEU A 134 5.34 7.90 -11.56
CA LEU A 134 6.47 7.14 -12.09
C LEU A 134 7.41 6.73 -10.97
N ARG A 135 7.98 5.54 -11.05
CA ARG A 135 8.96 5.02 -10.10
C ARG A 135 9.93 4.05 -10.75
N CYS A 136 11.18 4.06 -10.33
CA CYS A 136 12.17 3.02 -10.60
C CYS A 136 12.44 2.28 -9.28
N PRO A 137 11.94 1.04 -9.07
CA PRO A 137 12.05 0.34 -7.79
C PRO A 137 13.46 -0.20 -7.56
N ASP A 138 13.92 -0.25 -6.30
CA ASP A 138 15.19 -0.90 -5.93
C ASP A 138 14.99 -2.39 -5.63
N ASN A 139 14.71 -3.14 -6.68
CA ASN A 139 14.64 -4.60 -6.62
C ASN A 139 15.09 -5.18 -7.97
N ALA A 140 16.17 -5.94 -7.95
CA ALA A 140 16.81 -6.47 -9.16
C ALA A 140 15.87 -7.33 -10.01
N LEU A 141 14.99 -8.10 -9.36
CA LEU A 141 14.05 -8.98 -10.07
C LEU A 141 12.96 -8.18 -10.78
N SER A 142 12.48 -7.09 -10.16
CA SER A 142 11.52 -6.17 -10.76
C SER A 142 12.12 -5.39 -11.93
N LEU A 143 13.34 -4.87 -11.78
CA LEU A 143 14.04 -4.19 -12.88
C LEU A 143 14.19 -5.13 -14.09
N ALA A 144 14.64 -6.35 -13.84
CA ALA A 144 14.78 -7.36 -14.90
C ALA A 144 13.41 -7.73 -15.53
N LEU A 145 12.33 -7.80 -14.76
CA LEU A 145 10.98 -8.06 -15.27
C LEU A 145 10.52 -6.92 -16.20
N ILE A 146 10.74 -5.66 -15.80
CA ILE A 146 10.37 -4.47 -16.59
C ILE A 146 11.15 -4.44 -17.89
N GLU A 147 12.48 -4.66 -17.85
CA GLU A 147 13.32 -4.74 -19.06
C GLU A 147 12.85 -5.84 -20.01
N LYS A 148 12.56 -7.04 -19.47
CA LYS A 148 12.09 -8.15 -20.29
C LYS A 148 10.68 -7.95 -20.84
N ALA A 149 9.81 -7.27 -20.12
CA ALA A 149 8.50 -6.90 -20.60
C ALA A 149 8.59 -5.89 -21.76
N GLY A 150 9.56 -4.95 -21.72
CA GLY A 150 9.80 -3.97 -22.78
C GLY A 150 8.80 -2.81 -22.79
N PHE A 151 8.13 -2.58 -21.67
CA PHE A 151 7.21 -1.46 -21.43
C PHE A 151 7.12 -1.16 -19.93
N PRO A 152 6.72 0.07 -19.54
CA PRO A 152 6.53 0.38 -18.11
C PRO A 152 5.40 -0.48 -17.51
N ILE A 153 5.64 -1.03 -16.32
CA ILE A 153 4.66 -1.88 -15.64
C ILE A 153 3.81 -1.01 -14.70
N ALA A 154 2.50 -0.93 -14.94
CA ALA A 154 1.57 -0.37 -13.97
C ALA A 154 1.52 -1.28 -12.74
N GLY A 155 1.71 -0.73 -11.54
CA GLY A 155 1.85 -1.53 -10.32
C GLY A 155 1.31 -0.83 -9.07
N PRO A 156 -0.01 -0.84 -8.79
CA PRO A 156 -0.50 -0.59 -7.45
C PRO A 156 -0.11 -1.75 -6.53
N SER A 157 -0.20 -1.60 -5.20
CA SER A 157 0.03 -2.71 -4.27
C SER A 157 -0.83 -3.94 -4.62
N ALA A 158 -0.30 -5.16 -4.48
CA ALA A 158 -0.95 -6.39 -4.95
C ALA A 158 -1.91 -7.02 -3.92
N ASN A 159 -2.79 -6.21 -3.31
CA ASN A 159 -3.83 -6.62 -2.35
C ASN A 159 -5.24 -6.33 -2.87
N LEU A 160 -6.26 -6.93 -2.26
CA LEU A 160 -7.64 -6.47 -2.40
C LEU A 160 -7.76 -5.02 -1.91
N SER A 161 -8.56 -4.21 -2.59
CA SER A 161 -8.71 -2.79 -2.25
C SER A 161 -9.20 -2.61 -0.81
N GLY A 162 -8.48 -1.80 -0.02
CA GLY A 162 -8.79 -1.55 1.38
C GLY A 162 -7.95 -2.34 2.39
N SER A 163 -7.51 -3.55 2.05
CA SER A 163 -6.71 -4.43 2.91
C SER A 163 -5.26 -3.93 3.11
N PRO A 164 -4.53 -4.41 4.12
CA PRO A 164 -3.11 -4.11 4.29
C PRO A 164 -2.29 -4.52 3.07
N SER A 165 -1.27 -3.70 2.70
CA SER A 165 -0.45 -4.01 1.53
C SER A 165 0.37 -5.27 1.73
N PRO A 166 0.62 -6.06 0.66
CA PRO A 166 1.35 -7.33 0.77
C PRO A 166 2.84 -7.09 0.86
N THR A 167 3.49 -7.72 1.83
CA THR A 167 4.94 -7.69 2.07
C THR A 167 5.63 -9.01 1.72
N GLU A 168 4.86 -10.02 1.34
CA GLU A 168 5.31 -11.35 0.93
C GLU A 168 4.40 -11.90 -0.18
N ALA A 169 4.91 -12.85 -0.97
CA ALA A 169 4.15 -13.51 -2.03
C ALA A 169 2.92 -14.27 -1.50
N SER A 170 3.00 -14.83 -0.29
CA SER A 170 1.90 -15.49 0.43
C SER A 170 0.70 -14.56 0.64
N HIS A 171 0.96 -13.29 0.99
CA HIS A 171 -0.09 -12.27 1.15
C HIS A 171 -0.80 -11.95 -0.18
N VAL A 172 -0.02 -11.90 -1.28
CA VAL A 172 -0.58 -11.71 -2.62
C VAL A 172 -1.44 -12.90 -3.01
N TYR A 173 -0.95 -14.12 -2.78
CA TYR A 173 -1.68 -15.34 -3.09
C TYR A 173 -3.00 -15.40 -2.31
N HIS A 174 -3.00 -15.07 -1.02
CA HIS A 174 -4.21 -14.99 -0.20
C HIS A 174 -5.27 -14.06 -0.81
N ASP A 175 -4.85 -12.89 -1.30
CA ASP A 175 -5.78 -11.86 -1.78
C ASP A 175 -6.22 -12.06 -3.24
N LEU A 176 -5.31 -12.55 -4.11
CA LEU A 176 -5.49 -12.47 -5.56
C LEU A 176 -5.41 -13.82 -6.30
N ALA A 177 -5.27 -14.96 -5.59
CA ALA A 177 -5.33 -16.26 -6.24
C ALA A 177 -6.66 -16.44 -7.01
N GLY A 178 -6.58 -16.98 -8.22
CA GLY A 178 -7.71 -17.12 -9.13
C GLY A 178 -8.12 -15.83 -9.86
N ARG A 179 -7.45 -14.69 -9.62
CA ARG A 179 -7.74 -13.38 -10.23
C ARG A 179 -6.63 -12.85 -11.12
N ILE A 180 -5.43 -13.41 -11.00
CA ILE A 180 -4.21 -13.02 -11.72
C ILE A 180 -3.45 -14.26 -12.18
N GLU A 181 -2.70 -14.15 -13.26
CA GLU A 181 -1.99 -15.27 -13.87
C GLU A 181 -0.76 -15.72 -13.06
N GLY A 182 -0.11 -14.80 -12.31
CA GLY A 182 1.05 -15.23 -11.54
C GLY A 182 1.59 -14.23 -10.53
N ILE A 183 2.49 -14.72 -9.70
CA ILE A 183 3.21 -13.99 -8.66
C ILE A 183 4.69 -14.30 -8.81
N LEU A 184 5.51 -13.29 -9.04
CA LEU A 184 6.96 -13.40 -9.06
C LEU A 184 7.47 -13.24 -7.62
N ASP A 185 7.98 -14.32 -7.04
CA ASP A 185 8.39 -14.38 -5.63
C ASP A 185 9.87 -14.05 -5.44
N ASP A 186 10.17 -13.11 -4.55
CA ASP A 186 11.51 -12.75 -4.06
C ASP A 186 11.61 -12.72 -2.51
N GLY A 187 10.64 -13.34 -1.82
CA GLY A 187 10.56 -13.34 -0.36
C GLY A 187 9.98 -12.04 0.21
N ALA A 188 10.28 -11.79 1.48
CA ALA A 188 9.80 -10.60 2.19
C ALA A 188 10.49 -9.33 1.69
N VAL A 189 9.73 -8.22 1.66
CA VAL A 189 10.23 -6.90 1.26
C VAL A 189 11.09 -6.26 2.37
N GLY A 190 11.95 -5.28 2.01
CA GLY A 190 12.86 -4.65 2.99
C GLY A 190 12.21 -3.52 3.82
N ILE A 191 11.30 -2.72 3.25
CA ILE A 191 10.76 -1.50 3.86
C ILE A 191 9.40 -1.71 4.53
N GLY A 192 8.47 -2.38 3.85
CA GLY A 192 7.16 -2.76 4.41
C GLY A 192 6.05 -1.73 4.28
N VAL A 193 6.34 -0.50 3.86
CA VAL A 193 5.34 0.53 3.53
C VAL A 193 5.61 1.07 2.13
N GLU A 194 4.58 1.61 1.46
CA GLU A 194 4.68 2.08 0.09
C GLU A 194 5.61 3.29 -0.05
N SER A 195 6.07 3.54 -1.28
CA SER A 195 6.95 4.64 -1.66
C SER A 195 6.43 6.03 -1.23
N THR A 196 7.36 6.93 -0.97
CA THR A 196 7.07 8.38 -0.90
C THR A 196 6.53 8.85 -2.25
N ILE A 197 5.48 9.70 -2.25
CA ILE A 197 4.94 10.30 -3.48
C ILE A 197 5.07 11.81 -3.41
N LEU A 198 5.80 12.37 -4.37
CA LEU A 198 5.97 13.81 -4.54
C LEU A 198 5.36 14.26 -5.87
N ASP A 199 4.45 15.22 -5.81
CA ASP A 199 3.89 15.87 -7.00
C ASP A 199 4.83 16.96 -7.49
N MET A 200 5.35 16.78 -8.70
CA MET A 200 6.24 17.69 -9.42
C MET A 200 5.59 18.24 -10.70
N SER A 201 4.27 18.06 -10.85
CA SER A 201 3.52 18.50 -12.04
C SER A 201 3.17 19.98 -12.02
N GLY A 202 3.26 20.63 -10.86
CA GLY A 202 3.06 22.07 -10.66
C GLY A 202 4.38 22.80 -10.39
N ASP A 203 4.26 24.10 -10.02
CA ASP A 203 5.43 24.93 -9.73
C ASP A 203 6.06 24.63 -8.37
N VAL A 204 5.27 24.13 -7.42
CA VAL A 204 5.71 23.83 -6.06
C VAL A 204 5.68 22.32 -5.81
N PRO A 205 6.84 21.70 -5.47
CA PRO A 205 6.88 20.31 -5.07
C PRO A 205 5.98 20.03 -3.86
N THR A 206 5.07 19.06 -3.96
CA THR A 206 4.10 18.76 -2.91
C THR A 206 4.13 17.29 -2.51
N LEU A 207 4.38 17.00 -1.22
CA LEU A 207 4.34 15.65 -0.66
C LEU A 207 2.89 15.18 -0.54
N LEU A 208 2.51 14.13 -1.29
CA LEU A 208 1.16 13.54 -1.29
C LEU A 208 1.08 12.27 -0.45
N ARG A 209 2.19 11.58 -0.24
CA ARG A 209 2.25 10.38 0.59
C ARG A 209 3.64 10.26 1.22
N PRO A 210 3.75 10.23 2.57
CA PRO A 210 5.02 9.97 3.21
C PRO A 210 5.43 8.50 3.03
N GLY A 211 6.73 8.25 2.94
CA GLY A 211 7.35 6.93 2.78
C GLY A 211 8.77 6.93 3.33
N ALA A 212 9.61 6.00 2.85
CA ALA A 212 10.98 5.85 3.34
C ALA A 212 11.92 7.00 2.93
N ILE A 213 11.65 7.66 1.79
CA ILE A 213 12.30 8.95 1.50
C ILE A 213 11.54 10.01 2.29
N THR A 214 12.21 10.59 3.27
CA THR A 214 11.59 11.52 4.23
C THR A 214 11.47 12.94 3.67
N LEU A 215 10.74 13.80 4.38
CA LEU A 215 10.64 15.21 4.01
C LEU A 215 11.98 15.93 4.15
N GLU A 216 12.80 15.48 5.10
CA GLU A 216 14.16 15.94 5.34
C GLU A 216 15.08 15.59 4.15
N ASP A 217 15.05 14.33 3.68
CA ASP A 217 15.82 13.87 2.51
C ASP A 217 15.44 14.67 1.25
N LEU A 218 14.15 14.88 1.03
CA LEU A 218 13.64 15.68 -0.09
C LEU A 218 14.11 17.14 0.00
N THR A 219 14.08 17.70 1.22
CA THR A 219 14.52 19.08 1.47
C THR A 219 16.02 19.26 1.20
N GLU A 220 16.83 18.28 1.61
CA GLU A 220 18.27 18.30 1.38
C GLU A 220 18.60 18.32 -0.12
N VAL A 221 17.98 17.43 -0.90
CA VAL A 221 18.24 17.34 -2.35
C VAL A 221 17.68 18.52 -3.12
N LEU A 222 16.50 19.02 -2.76
CA LEU A 222 15.85 20.14 -3.46
C LEU A 222 16.42 21.51 -3.07
N GLY A 223 17.10 21.62 -1.90
CA GLY A 223 17.52 22.87 -1.33
C GLY A 223 16.37 23.75 -0.79
N GLU A 224 15.14 23.23 -0.80
CA GLU A 224 13.93 23.87 -0.26
C GLU A 224 12.96 22.79 0.24
N LYS A 225 12.16 23.14 1.26
CA LYS A 225 11.18 22.21 1.83
C LYS A 225 9.96 22.09 0.91
N PRO A 226 9.60 20.87 0.45
CA PRO A 226 8.34 20.66 -0.26
C PRO A 226 7.13 21.04 0.60
N GLU A 227 6.04 21.46 -0.04
CA GLU A 227 4.75 21.55 0.63
C GLU A 227 4.26 20.17 1.04
N VAL A 228 3.48 20.11 2.11
CA VAL A 228 2.81 18.89 2.55
C VAL A 228 1.32 19.02 2.24
N ASP A 229 0.77 18.03 1.53
CA ASP A 229 -0.65 18.03 1.21
C ASP A 229 -1.49 18.15 2.50
N PRO A 230 -2.44 19.09 2.56
CA PRO A 230 -3.22 19.34 3.77
C PRO A 230 -3.97 18.13 4.33
N THR A 231 -4.29 17.14 3.49
CA THR A 231 -4.94 15.89 3.93
C THR A 231 -4.03 15.01 4.78
N LEU A 232 -2.71 15.16 4.67
CA LEU A 232 -1.74 14.44 5.49
C LEU A 232 -1.67 14.97 6.94
N VAL A 233 -2.05 16.23 7.13
CA VAL A 233 -2.04 16.91 8.44
C VAL A 233 -3.45 17.13 9.01
N GLY A 234 -4.41 16.29 8.61
CA GLY A 234 -5.73 16.22 9.23
C GLY A 234 -6.80 17.14 8.62
N LYS A 235 -6.51 17.87 7.53
CA LYS A 235 -7.55 18.64 6.83
C LYS A 235 -8.50 17.68 6.11
N LYS A 236 -9.80 17.88 6.32
CA LYS A 236 -10.82 17.07 5.61
C LYS A 236 -10.79 17.35 4.13
N MET A 237 -10.97 16.29 3.33
CA MET A 237 -11.15 16.41 1.90
C MET A 237 -12.49 17.09 1.58
N GLU A 238 -12.50 17.95 0.57
CA GLU A 238 -13.71 18.58 0.06
C GLU A 238 -14.54 17.58 -0.77
N ASP A 239 -15.85 17.83 -0.85
CA ASP A 239 -16.71 17.03 -1.73
C ASP A 239 -16.25 17.17 -3.19
N GLY A 240 -16.14 16.03 -3.88
CA GLY A 240 -15.65 15.99 -5.26
C GLY A 240 -14.12 15.93 -5.40
N PHE A 241 -13.37 15.79 -4.29
CA PHE A 241 -11.91 15.62 -4.34
C PHE A 241 -11.49 14.47 -5.26
N ILE A 242 -10.61 14.77 -6.23
CA ILE A 242 -10.00 13.79 -7.16
C ILE A 242 -8.60 13.46 -6.64
N PRO A 243 -8.33 12.20 -6.26
CA PRO A 243 -7.03 11.82 -5.72
C PRO A 243 -5.96 11.87 -6.80
N LYS A 244 -4.90 12.64 -6.60
CA LYS A 244 -3.73 12.68 -7.49
C LYS A 244 -2.81 11.47 -7.31
N ALA A 245 -2.92 10.77 -6.18
CA ALA A 245 -2.07 9.65 -5.82
C ALA A 245 -2.83 8.53 -5.12
N PRO A 246 -2.32 7.27 -5.19
CA PRO A 246 -2.86 6.18 -4.40
C PRO A 246 -2.81 6.46 -2.89
N GLY A 247 -3.87 6.08 -2.18
CA GLY A 247 -3.94 6.19 -0.73
C GLY A 247 -4.45 7.53 -0.19
N MET A 248 -4.87 8.48 -1.05
CA MET A 248 -5.40 9.76 -0.58
C MET A 248 -6.87 9.70 -0.15
N LYS A 249 -7.77 9.08 -0.92
CA LYS A 249 -9.23 9.25 -0.79
C LYS A 249 -9.93 8.10 -0.06
N TYR A 250 -9.61 6.88 -0.36
CA TYR A 250 -10.36 5.70 0.09
C TYR A 250 -9.84 5.14 1.42
N ARG A 251 -10.66 4.31 2.11
CA ARG A 251 -10.19 3.52 3.24
C ARG A 251 -9.07 2.59 2.75
N HIS A 252 -7.94 2.63 3.40
CA HIS A 252 -6.76 1.85 3.04
C HIS A 252 -6.14 1.22 4.28
N TYR A 253 -5.44 0.10 4.07
CA TYR A 253 -4.62 -0.57 5.08
C TYR A 253 -5.40 -1.15 6.26
N ALA A 254 -6.71 -1.18 6.17
CA ALA A 254 -7.54 -1.57 7.30
C ALA A 254 -7.55 -3.09 7.47
N PRO A 255 -7.22 -3.61 8.66
CA PRO A 255 -7.51 -4.99 9.02
C PRO A 255 -9.03 -5.22 9.11
N LYS A 256 -9.44 -6.49 9.21
CA LYS A 256 -10.84 -6.86 9.49
C LYS A 256 -11.24 -6.43 10.90
N ALA A 257 -10.29 -6.54 11.85
CA ALA A 257 -10.44 -6.09 13.22
C ALA A 257 -10.76 -4.58 13.31
N GLU A 258 -11.49 -4.20 14.34
CA GLU A 258 -11.52 -2.81 14.76
C GLU A 258 -10.15 -2.42 15.32
N MET A 259 -9.58 -1.31 14.87
CA MET A 259 -8.30 -0.82 15.37
C MET A 259 -8.49 0.57 16.02
N ILE A 260 -7.92 0.72 17.22
CA ILE A 260 -7.90 1.96 17.98
C ILE A 260 -6.45 2.34 18.27
N LEU A 261 -6.11 3.59 17.98
CA LEU A 261 -4.75 4.12 18.10
C LEU A 261 -4.68 5.10 19.28
N PHE A 262 -3.78 4.86 20.23
CA PHE A 262 -3.54 5.69 21.40
C PHE A 262 -2.30 6.56 21.17
N CYS A 263 -2.47 7.86 21.02
CA CYS A 263 -1.40 8.81 20.72
C CYS A 263 -1.19 9.76 21.88
N ALA A 264 0.06 9.96 22.28
CA ALA A 264 0.38 10.99 23.26
C ALA A 264 0.36 12.38 22.62
N VAL A 265 -0.12 13.37 23.40
CA VAL A 265 -0.04 14.78 23.02
C VAL A 265 1.41 15.29 23.12
N GLU A 266 2.16 14.81 24.12
CA GLU A 266 3.58 15.11 24.31
C GLU A 266 4.39 13.83 24.18
N GLU A 267 5.39 13.81 23.27
CA GLU A 267 6.13 12.59 22.92
C GLU A 267 7.04 12.05 24.04
N LYS A 268 7.66 12.89 24.85
CA LYS A 268 8.64 12.45 25.85
C LYS A 268 8.01 11.89 27.12
N GLY A 269 8.31 10.63 27.43
CA GLY A 269 7.88 9.95 28.66
C GLY A 269 6.39 9.66 28.71
N SER A 270 5.80 9.43 27.54
CA SER A 270 4.36 9.17 27.41
C SER A 270 4.00 7.68 27.36
N GLU A 271 5.01 6.79 27.35
CA GLU A 271 4.82 5.34 27.23
C GLU A 271 3.96 4.77 28.37
N ASP A 272 4.26 5.18 29.61
CA ASP A 272 3.48 4.80 30.80
C ASP A 272 2.04 5.32 30.73
N LYS A 273 1.83 6.52 30.17
CA LYS A 273 0.50 7.11 30.02
C LYS A 273 -0.32 6.35 28.97
N ILE A 274 0.29 5.99 27.83
CA ILE A 274 -0.38 5.23 26.78
C ILE A 274 -0.77 3.85 27.30
N SER A 275 0.16 3.12 27.96
CA SER A 275 -0.13 1.78 28.47
C SER A 275 -1.23 1.81 29.53
N LYS A 276 -1.21 2.80 30.42
CA LYS A 276 -2.26 3.00 31.42
C LYS A 276 -3.61 3.29 30.77
N ARG A 277 -3.64 4.16 29.75
CA ARG A 277 -4.89 4.50 29.04
C ARG A 277 -5.47 3.32 28.26
N ILE A 278 -4.62 2.46 27.70
CA ILE A 278 -5.06 1.20 27.07
C ILE A 278 -5.70 0.28 28.13
N ALA A 279 -5.10 0.13 29.32
CA ALA A 279 -5.67 -0.65 30.41
C ALA A 279 -7.03 -0.10 30.88
N GLU A 280 -7.11 1.22 31.12
CA GLU A 280 -8.37 1.90 31.45
C GLU A 280 -9.45 1.69 30.38
N TYR A 281 -9.08 1.77 29.09
CA TYR A 281 -10.02 1.53 27.98
C TYR A 281 -10.57 0.11 27.99
N LEU A 282 -9.75 -0.89 28.30
CA LEU A 282 -10.19 -2.27 28.44
C LEU A 282 -11.13 -2.46 29.62
N GLU A 283 -10.86 -1.81 30.75
CA GLU A 283 -11.77 -1.83 31.91
C GLU A 283 -13.13 -1.17 31.60
N GLU A 284 -13.12 -0.05 30.88
CA GLU A 284 -14.32 0.74 30.53
C GLU A 284 -15.17 0.06 29.44
N GLU A 285 -14.53 -0.43 28.38
CA GLU A 285 -15.16 -0.84 27.14
C GLU A 285 -15.02 -2.35 26.85
N GLY A 286 -14.15 -3.07 27.58
CA GLY A 286 -13.82 -4.48 27.34
C GLY A 286 -15.04 -5.41 27.35
N LEU A 287 -16.10 -5.06 28.08
CA LEU A 287 -17.36 -5.81 28.07
C LEU A 287 -18.02 -5.87 26.69
N LYS A 288 -17.74 -4.93 25.78
CA LYS A 288 -18.26 -4.93 24.42
C LYS A 288 -17.58 -5.96 23.51
N PHE A 289 -16.40 -6.45 23.93
CA PHE A 289 -15.54 -7.33 23.15
C PHE A 289 -15.33 -8.70 23.81
N LEU A 290 -16.21 -9.11 24.73
CA LEU A 290 -16.09 -10.37 25.50
C LEU A 290 -16.01 -11.63 24.64
N GLU A 291 -16.56 -11.59 23.42
CA GLU A 291 -16.53 -12.72 22.49
C GLU A 291 -15.41 -12.58 21.43
N GLU A 292 -14.64 -11.50 21.47
CA GLU A 292 -13.61 -11.21 20.47
C GLU A 292 -12.22 -11.44 21.03
N GLN A 293 -11.31 -11.92 20.17
CA GLN A 293 -9.91 -11.96 20.51
C GLN A 293 -9.29 -10.57 20.38
N ILE A 294 -8.55 -10.13 21.39
CA ILE A 294 -7.95 -8.81 21.46
C ILE A 294 -6.44 -8.91 21.23
N ALA A 295 -5.88 -8.01 20.43
CA ALA A 295 -4.45 -7.84 20.31
C ALA A 295 -4.01 -6.43 20.74
N ILE A 296 -2.83 -6.35 21.38
CA ILE A 296 -2.16 -5.06 21.62
C ILE A 296 -0.91 -5.00 20.75
N LEU A 297 -0.84 -3.96 19.90
CA LEU A 297 0.33 -3.64 19.10
C LEU A 297 1.19 -2.66 19.90
N CYS A 298 2.38 -3.10 20.29
CA CYS A 298 3.31 -2.34 21.13
C CYS A 298 4.73 -2.34 20.56
N ALA A 299 5.59 -1.50 21.11
CA ALA A 299 7.02 -1.55 20.87
C ALA A 299 7.71 -2.59 21.75
N GLU A 300 8.95 -2.97 21.38
CA GLU A 300 9.76 -3.90 22.20
C GLU A 300 10.01 -3.31 23.59
N GLU A 301 10.24 -2.00 23.68
CA GLU A 301 10.51 -1.28 24.92
C GLU A 301 9.31 -1.23 25.87
N THR A 302 8.08 -1.26 25.33
CA THR A 302 6.83 -1.12 26.11
C THR A 302 6.11 -2.42 26.35
N LYS A 303 6.52 -3.51 25.70
CA LYS A 303 5.92 -4.85 25.83
C LYS A 303 5.72 -5.27 27.30
N HIS A 304 6.68 -4.97 28.16
CA HIS A 304 6.64 -5.35 29.57
C HIS A 304 5.47 -4.71 30.34
N PHE A 305 4.95 -3.55 29.93
CA PHE A 305 3.79 -2.91 30.56
C PHE A 305 2.50 -3.70 30.35
N TYR A 306 2.45 -4.54 29.31
CA TYR A 306 1.24 -5.29 28.93
C TYR A 306 1.28 -6.76 29.33
N GLN A 307 2.44 -7.31 29.76
CA GLN A 307 2.60 -8.74 29.98
C GLN A 307 1.62 -9.31 31.02
N GLU A 308 1.51 -8.69 32.20
CA GLU A 308 0.62 -9.16 33.25
C GLU A 308 -0.85 -9.15 32.81
N MET A 309 -1.28 -8.09 32.15
CA MET A 309 -2.64 -7.94 31.61
C MET A 309 -2.91 -8.98 30.51
N ALA A 310 -1.95 -9.18 29.62
CA ALA A 310 -2.06 -10.15 28.54
C ALA A 310 -2.23 -11.59 29.06
N GLU A 311 -1.42 -11.97 30.05
CA GLU A 311 -1.52 -13.30 30.69
C GLU A 311 -2.84 -13.51 31.44
N LYS A 312 -3.34 -12.47 32.12
CA LYS A 312 -4.56 -12.55 32.91
C LYS A 312 -5.83 -12.58 32.04
N GLU A 313 -5.84 -11.82 30.96
CA GLU A 313 -7.03 -11.57 30.14
C GLU A 313 -7.00 -12.31 28.78
N GLY A 314 -5.92 -13.04 28.47
CA GLY A 314 -5.77 -13.79 27.22
C GLY A 314 -5.54 -12.88 26.00
N ILE A 315 -4.97 -11.68 26.21
CA ILE A 315 -4.69 -10.72 25.15
C ILE A 315 -3.40 -11.11 24.40
N ILE A 316 -3.42 -11.00 23.08
CA ILE A 316 -2.26 -11.30 22.25
C ILE A 316 -1.37 -10.05 22.11
N LEU A 317 -0.09 -10.18 22.47
CA LEU A 317 0.88 -9.10 22.27
C LEU A 317 1.56 -9.24 20.91
N LYS A 318 1.47 -8.19 20.09
CA LYS A 318 2.13 -8.08 18.79
C LYS A 318 3.17 -6.96 18.86
N VAL A 319 4.45 -7.32 18.72
CA VAL A 319 5.56 -6.37 18.78
C VAL A 319 5.86 -5.86 17.38
N LEU A 320 5.65 -4.56 17.17
CA LEU A 320 5.94 -3.91 15.88
C LEU A 320 7.44 -3.78 15.60
N GLY A 321 8.24 -3.52 16.63
CA GLY A 321 9.67 -3.28 16.53
C GLY A 321 10.16 -2.35 17.64
N ARG A 322 11.27 -1.68 17.41
CA ARG A 322 11.88 -0.76 18.37
C ARG A 322 11.53 0.69 18.06
N ARG A 323 11.24 1.50 19.10
CA ARG A 323 10.89 2.91 18.95
C ARG A 323 12.02 3.75 18.34
N ASN A 324 13.27 3.44 18.67
CA ASN A 324 14.46 4.08 18.12
C ASN A 324 14.86 3.58 16.72
N GLU A 325 14.16 2.57 16.19
CA GLU A 325 14.36 1.98 14.87
C GLU A 325 13.03 1.95 14.10
N PRO A 326 12.42 3.11 13.77
CA PRO A 326 11.08 3.13 13.18
C PRO A 326 10.98 2.41 11.82
N LEU A 327 12.11 2.21 11.12
CA LEU A 327 12.14 1.35 9.93
C LEU A 327 11.78 -0.10 10.25
N SER A 328 12.19 -0.64 11.42
CA SER A 328 11.80 -1.98 11.85
C SER A 328 10.30 -2.10 12.06
N MET A 329 9.66 -1.04 12.52
CA MET A 329 8.22 -0.98 12.74
C MET A 329 7.44 -0.87 11.42
N THR A 330 7.92 -0.08 10.46
CA THR A 330 7.31 -0.01 9.12
C THR A 330 7.38 -1.35 8.40
N HIS A 331 8.51 -2.05 8.52
CA HIS A 331 8.72 -3.38 7.94
C HIS A 331 7.69 -4.39 8.44
N ASN A 332 7.35 -4.34 9.72
CA ASN A 332 6.46 -5.31 10.35
C ASN A 332 4.97 -4.94 10.28
N LEU A 333 4.62 -3.66 10.10
CA LEU A 333 3.24 -3.18 10.27
C LEU A 333 2.21 -4.01 9.48
N PHE A 334 2.35 -4.09 8.17
CA PHE A 334 1.35 -4.76 7.33
C PHE A 334 1.35 -6.27 7.54
N ARG A 335 2.50 -6.90 7.80
CA ARG A 335 2.60 -8.31 8.15
C ARG A 335 1.80 -8.59 9.42
N ILE A 336 2.00 -7.81 10.47
CA ILE A 336 1.30 -8.00 11.75
C ILE A 336 -0.22 -7.76 11.60
N LEU A 337 -0.64 -6.74 10.85
CA LEU A 337 -2.08 -6.52 10.60
C LEU A 337 -2.71 -7.70 9.86
N ARG A 338 -1.99 -8.35 8.94
CA ARG A 338 -2.45 -9.57 8.26
C ARG A 338 -2.49 -10.77 9.19
N GLU A 339 -1.47 -10.93 10.03
CA GLU A 339 -1.48 -11.97 11.07
C GLU A 339 -2.70 -11.83 12.00
N CYS A 340 -3.05 -10.60 12.40
CA CYS A 340 -4.27 -10.36 13.17
C CYS A 340 -5.53 -10.82 12.44
N ASP A 341 -5.61 -10.57 11.12
CA ASP A 341 -6.73 -11.04 10.30
C ASP A 341 -6.80 -12.58 10.21
N GLU A 342 -5.65 -13.25 10.09
CA GLU A 342 -5.53 -14.71 10.02
C GLU A 342 -5.84 -15.39 11.36
N GLU A 343 -5.45 -14.76 12.46
CA GLU A 343 -5.71 -15.23 13.83
C GLU A 343 -7.14 -14.90 14.31
N GLY A 344 -7.93 -14.18 13.52
CA GLY A 344 -9.33 -13.85 13.85
C GLY A 344 -9.45 -12.81 14.97
N ILE A 345 -8.46 -11.92 15.10
CA ILE A 345 -8.54 -10.79 16.04
C ILE A 345 -9.74 -9.91 15.70
N GLY A 346 -10.53 -9.56 16.70
CA GLY A 346 -11.69 -8.66 16.56
C GLY A 346 -11.36 -7.21 16.94
N LEU A 347 -10.46 -7.02 17.92
CA LEU A 347 -10.04 -5.70 18.40
C LEU A 347 -8.52 -5.57 18.45
N ILE A 348 -7.99 -4.50 17.85
CA ILE A 348 -6.57 -4.13 17.92
C ILE A 348 -6.45 -2.81 18.67
N LEU A 349 -5.74 -2.80 19.80
CA LEU A 349 -5.34 -1.60 20.52
C LEU A 349 -3.87 -1.34 20.21
N SER A 350 -3.54 -0.16 19.72
CA SER A 350 -2.17 0.14 19.27
C SER A 350 -1.62 1.40 19.90
N GLU A 351 -0.36 1.34 20.31
CA GLU A 351 0.40 2.54 20.65
C GLU A 351 0.63 3.41 19.41
N GLY A 352 0.64 4.73 19.60
CA GLY A 352 1.16 5.70 18.65
C GLY A 352 2.65 5.97 18.86
N TYR A 353 3.31 6.47 17.81
CA TYR A 353 4.75 6.70 17.76
C TYR A 353 5.07 8.09 17.26
N SER A 354 6.37 8.48 17.29
CA SER A 354 6.83 9.75 16.71
C SER A 354 6.52 9.84 15.22
N GLU A 355 6.16 11.04 14.77
CA GLU A 355 5.94 11.37 13.36
C GLU A 355 7.19 11.99 12.71
N GLU A 356 8.37 11.92 13.35
CA GLU A 356 9.61 12.38 12.76
C GLU A 356 10.18 11.38 11.74
N GLY A 357 10.78 11.89 10.67
CA GLY A 357 11.39 11.08 9.62
C GLY A 357 10.45 10.02 9.06
N ILE A 358 10.89 8.76 8.99
CA ILE A 358 10.05 7.64 8.51
C ILE A 358 8.85 7.33 9.44
N GLY A 359 8.89 7.80 10.69
CA GLY A 359 7.75 7.70 11.61
C GLY A 359 6.50 8.40 11.07
N PHE A 360 6.63 9.44 10.25
CA PHE A 360 5.50 10.05 9.56
C PHE A 360 4.80 9.07 8.62
N ALA A 361 5.54 8.24 7.91
CA ALA A 361 4.96 7.19 7.07
C ALA A 361 4.28 6.10 7.90
N LEU A 362 4.92 5.63 8.99
CA LEU A 362 4.35 4.66 9.92
C LEU A 362 3.00 5.14 10.45
N MET A 363 2.98 6.32 11.07
CA MET A 363 1.79 6.88 11.68
C MET A 363 0.68 7.20 10.67
N ASN A 364 1.03 7.64 9.47
CA ASN A 364 0.07 7.82 8.38
C ASN A 364 -0.67 6.52 8.05
N ARG A 365 0.04 5.37 8.01
CA ARG A 365 -0.56 4.04 7.75
C ARG A 365 -1.40 3.58 8.93
N MET A 366 -0.92 3.74 10.15
CA MET A 366 -1.63 3.36 11.37
C MET A 366 -2.93 4.15 11.56
N LYS A 367 -2.89 5.48 11.38
CA LYS A 367 -4.09 6.34 11.44
C LYS A 367 -5.14 5.92 10.40
N LYS A 368 -4.71 5.55 9.18
CA LYS A 368 -5.63 5.05 8.13
C LYS A 368 -6.15 3.66 8.43
N ALA A 369 -5.32 2.74 8.93
CA ALA A 369 -5.73 1.41 9.37
C ALA A 369 -6.79 1.49 10.47
N ALA A 370 -6.60 2.38 11.45
CA ALA A 370 -7.55 2.65 12.53
C ALA A 370 -8.82 3.42 12.07
N GLY A 371 -8.93 3.79 10.78
CA GLY A 371 -10.06 4.57 10.29
C GLY A 371 -10.23 5.90 11.02
N GLN A 372 -9.14 6.51 11.48
CA GLN A 372 -9.05 7.73 12.28
C GLN A 372 -9.65 7.58 13.70
N LYS A 373 -9.81 6.36 14.22
CA LYS A 373 -10.16 6.12 15.63
C LYS A 373 -8.92 6.32 16.50
N ILE A 374 -8.73 7.56 16.96
CA ILE A 374 -7.55 7.98 17.72
C ILE A 374 -8.01 8.48 19.08
N ILE A 375 -7.39 7.95 20.14
CA ILE A 375 -7.53 8.43 21.51
C ILE A 375 -6.26 9.18 21.87
N LEU A 376 -6.41 10.44 22.24
CA LEU A 376 -5.31 11.29 22.71
C LEU A 376 -5.10 11.10 24.21
N VAL A 377 -3.83 11.00 24.62
CA VAL A 377 -3.39 10.67 26.00
C VAL A 377 -2.51 11.80 26.56
#